data_06c5d0ebb036c8f8e7f9adeb2a81751d
#
_entry.id   06c5d0ebb036c8f8e7f9adeb2a81751d
#
_cell.length_a   1.000
_cell.length_b   1.000
_cell.length_c   1.000
_cell.angle_alpha   90.00
_cell.angle_beta   90.00
_cell.angle_gamma   90.00
#
_symmetry.space_group_name_H-M   'P 1'
#
loop_
_entity.id
_entity.type
_entity.pdbx_description
1 polymer ?
#
loop_
_entity_poly.entity_id
_entity_poly.type
_entity_poly.pdbx_seq_one_letter_code
_entity_poly.pdbx_strand_id
1 'polypeptide(L)'
;MNNHPIYDHPLFKNYTIQMKPSSYPKGKNNESSDKEKQSVVTQLWTVNGKCPKNSIPIRRTRRKEILRTEYMQRYDKKNPNIINHPKASTSNSIHEYAQIQAKGKFHGAHADINVWKPFVQTPKEFSLAQMWVMAGPFSEVNSVEAGWQVYQDRYGDDNPRYFIFWTADGYHSGCYNLDCQGFVPVSQKFALGAAVSNVSTFDGQQYHISTTIWKDPNSGNWWLKFGDEFVGYWPSILFNHLKDGATEIQWGGEIINFKDGALHTTTRMGSGHFAESGYQKASYFKDVEIIDERDIHSSPKEGYSYMTQESCYNIRSGYAKVWGVYFYYGGPGRNLNCK
;
A
#
# COMPACT_ATOMS: atom_id res chain seq x y z
N MET A 1 12.85 -26.07 -2.47
CA MET A 1 11.96 -25.08 -3.12
C MET A 1 10.97 -25.65 -4.13
N ASN A 2 10.89 -26.95 -4.29
CA ASN A 2 10.03 -27.60 -5.30
C ASN A 2 8.50 -27.49 -5.02
N ASN A 3 8.09 -26.88 -3.93
CA ASN A 3 6.68 -26.75 -3.51
C ASN A 3 6.27 -25.27 -3.32
N HIS A 4 6.86 -24.32 -4.06
CA HIS A 4 6.42 -22.93 -3.98
C HIS A 4 5.08 -22.79 -4.69
N PRO A 5 4.05 -22.15 -4.07
CA PRO A 5 2.69 -22.03 -4.65
C PRO A 5 2.64 -21.39 -6.05
N ILE A 6 3.67 -20.62 -6.41
CA ILE A 6 3.74 -19.99 -7.74
C ILE A 6 3.72 -21.01 -8.90
N TYR A 7 4.21 -22.23 -8.68
CA TYR A 7 4.27 -23.26 -9.73
C TYR A 7 2.91 -23.84 -10.11
N ASP A 8 1.87 -23.61 -9.31
CA ASP A 8 0.50 -23.98 -9.65
C ASP A 8 -0.10 -23.09 -10.74
N HIS A 9 0.51 -21.93 -11.00
CA HIS A 9 0.07 -21.01 -12.04
C HIS A 9 0.63 -21.42 -13.42
N PRO A 10 -0.19 -21.45 -14.50
CA PRO A 10 0.24 -21.92 -15.82
C PRO A 10 1.47 -21.20 -16.38
N LEU A 11 1.61 -19.90 -16.13
CA LEU A 11 2.73 -19.07 -16.60
C LEU A 11 4.06 -19.40 -15.92
N PHE A 12 4.05 -20.10 -14.77
CA PHE A 12 5.24 -20.29 -13.93
C PHE A 12 5.73 -21.73 -13.84
N LYS A 13 5.24 -22.66 -14.68
CA LYS A 13 5.65 -24.08 -14.65
C LYS A 13 7.16 -24.30 -14.73
N ASN A 14 7.87 -23.46 -15.49
CA ASN A 14 9.33 -23.51 -15.67
C ASN A 14 10.03 -22.25 -15.13
N TYR A 15 9.37 -21.49 -14.23
CA TYR A 15 9.89 -20.24 -13.73
C TYR A 15 10.99 -20.48 -12.68
N THR A 16 12.11 -19.78 -12.81
CA THR A 16 13.19 -19.82 -11.83
C THR A 16 12.96 -18.72 -10.79
N ILE A 17 12.74 -19.13 -9.55
CA ILE A 17 12.55 -18.17 -8.44
C ILE A 17 13.85 -17.40 -8.20
N GLN A 18 13.77 -16.07 -8.26
CA GLN A 18 14.84 -15.15 -7.93
C GLN A 18 14.79 -14.88 -6.40
N MET A 19 15.84 -15.24 -5.67
CA MET A 19 15.88 -15.10 -4.20
C MET A 19 16.33 -13.71 -3.73
N LYS A 20 16.97 -12.93 -4.61
CA LYS A 20 17.42 -11.55 -4.36
C LYS A 20 17.32 -10.76 -5.65
N PRO A 21 17.09 -9.44 -5.57
CA PRO A 21 17.17 -8.59 -6.76
C PRO A 21 18.60 -8.57 -7.32
N SER A 22 18.75 -8.28 -8.60
CA SER A 22 20.06 -8.15 -9.24
C SER A 22 20.79 -6.87 -8.79
N SER A 23 20.02 -5.83 -8.47
CA SER A 23 20.53 -4.58 -7.90
C SER A 23 19.48 -3.91 -7.03
N TYR A 24 19.91 -2.95 -6.21
CA TYR A 24 19.07 -2.04 -5.45
C TYR A 24 19.29 -0.61 -5.99
N PRO A 25 18.24 0.22 -6.10
CA PRO A 25 18.36 1.58 -6.60
C PRO A 25 19.37 2.41 -5.81
N LYS A 26 20.07 3.30 -6.50
CA LYS A 26 21.16 4.12 -5.96
C LYS A 26 20.64 5.49 -5.50
N GLY A 27 21.45 6.22 -4.72
CA GLY A 27 21.21 7.63 -4.38
C GLY A 27 20.53 7.87 -3.04
N LYS A 28 20.09 6.84 -2.34
CA LYS A 28 19.71 6.99 -0.94
C LYS A 28 20.98 7.07 -0.12
N ASN A 29 21.46 8.30 0.17
CA ASN A 29 22.62 8.50 1.04
C ASN A 29 22.28 7.98 2.43
N ASN A 30 22.94 6.90 2.85
CA ASN A 30 22.94 6.39 4.21
C ASN A 30 23.67 7.33 5.20
N GLU A 31 23.91 8.57 4.82
CA GLU A 31 24.57 9.60 5.63
C GLU A 31 23.58 10.49 6.38
N SER A 32 22.65 9.90 7.12
CA SER A 32 22.13 10.57 8.30
C SER A 32 22.71 9.86 9.53
N SER A 33 23.78 10.42 10.06
CA SER A 33 24.42 10.00 11.31
C SER A 33 23.59 10.25 12.57
N ASP A 34 22.39 10.78 12.43
CA ASP A 34 21.36 10.81 13.46
C ASP A 34 20.25 9.83 13.08
N LYS A 35 20.54 8.54 13.27
CA LYS A 35 19.49 7.55 13.42
C LYS A 35 18.69 7.94 14.69
N GLU A 36 17.69 8.81 14.57
CA GLU A 36 16.52 8.66 15.44
C GLU A 36 16.31 7.15 15.52
N LYS A 37 16.33 6.58 16.73
CA LYS A 37 16.07 5.14 16.94
C LYS A 37 14.78 4.87 16.20
N GLN A 38 14.92 4.34 14.98
CA GLN A 38 13.77 4.02 14.14
C GLN A 38 12.87 3.16 14.99
N SER A 39 11.69 3.66 15.27
CA SER A 39 10.66 2.91 15.98
C SER A 39 10.24 1.79 15.03
N VAL A 40 10.92 0.63 15.18
CA VAL A 40 10.80 -0.49 14.26
C VAL A 40 9.42 -1.08 14.40
N VAL A 41 8.62 -0.95 13.37
CA VAL A 41 7.37 -1.70 13.24
C VAL A 41 7.74 -3.15 13.00
N THR A 42 7.24 -4.03 13.87
CA THR A 42 7.42 -5.48 13.74
C THR A 42 6.06 -6.14 13.48
N GLN A 43 6.05 -7.41 13.14
CA GLN A 43 4.82 -8.17 13.00
C GLN A 43 4.55 -9.01 14.25
N LEU A 44 3.32 -9.00 14.75
CA LEU A 44 2.95 -9.67 16.00
C LEU A 44 3.26 -11.18 16.02
N TRP A 45 3.22 -11.85 14.86
CA TRP A 45 3.51 -13.27 14.79
C TRP A 45 4.96 -13.64 15.17
N THR A 46 5.92 -12.70 14.99
CA THR A 46 7.34 -12.93 15.28
C THR A 46 7.63 -13.07 16.78
N VAL A 47 6.71 -12.62 17.63
CA VAL A 47 6.80 -12.78 19.09
C VAL A 47 6.80 -14.26 19.50
N ASN A 48 6.12 -15.09 18.72
CA ASN A 48 5.95 -16.52 19.02
C ASN A 48 6.97 -17.44 18.32
N GLY A 49 7.98 -16.88 17.64
CA GLY A 49 9.04 -17.66 17.02
C GLY A 49 9.45 -17.20 15.63
N LYS A 50 10.18 -18.07 14.94
CA LYS A 50 10.71 -17.85 13.58
C LYS A 50 10.33 -19.02 12.69
N CYS A 51 10.19 -18.76 11.40
CA CYS A 51 10.03 -19.84 10.43
C CYS A 51 11.25 -20.78 10.40
N PRO A 52 11.07 -22.06 10.16
CA PRO A 52 12.16 -22.98 9.89
C PRO A 52 13.04 -22.50 8.74
N LYS A 53 14.30 -22.89 8.75
CA LYS A 53 15.23 -22.58 7.66
C LYS A 53 14.65 -23.06 6.32
N ASN A 54 14.79 -22.23 5.27
CA ASN A 54 14.27 -22.50 3.92
C ASN A 54 12.74 -22.58 3.80
N SER A 55 12.01 -21.98 4.72
CA SER A 55 10.56 -21.81 4.62
C SER A 55 10.17 -20.34 4.67
N ILE A 56 9.00 -20.01 4.13
CA ILE A 56 8.42 -18.67 4.15
C ILE A 56 7.18 -18.66 5.05
N PRO A 57 6.93 -17.59 5.83
CA PRO A 57 5.74 -17.47 6.63
C PRO A 57 4.54 -17.13 5.73
N ILE A 58 3.52 -17.97 5.77
CA ILE A 58 2.25 -17.71 5.10
C ILE A 58 1.18 -17.57 6.16
N ARG A 59 0.46 -16.44 6.16
CA ARG A 59 -0.67 -16.26 7.05
C ARG A 59 -1.76 -17.29 6.71
N ARG A 60 -2.18 -18.07 7.69
CA ARG A 60 -3.27 -19.02 7.51
C ARG A 60 -4.60 -18.26 7.37
N THR A 61 -5.20 -18.33 6.21
CA THR A 61 -6.54 -17.81 5.95
C THR A 61 -7.60 -18.72 6.60
N ARG A 62 -8.51 -18.14 7.38
CA ARG A 62 -9.59 -18.90 8.01
C ARG A 62 -10.72 -19.12 7.02
N ARG A 63 -11.44 -20.25 7.12
CA ARG A 63 -12.59 -20.56 6.24
C ARG A 63 -13.62 -19.43 6.17
N LYS A 64 -13.88 -18.74 7.29
CA LYS A 64 -14.78 -17.57 7.33
C LYS A 64 -14.26 -16.39 6.51
N GLU A 65 -12.96 -16.21 6.43
CA GLU A 65 -12.32 -15.15 5.62
C GLU A 65 -12.45 -15.46 4.13
N ILE A 66 -12.29 -16.73 3.73
CA ILE A 66 -12.46 -17.17 2.33
C ILE A 66 -13.88 -16.90 1.86
N LEU A 67 -14.88 -17.29 2.64
CA LEU A 67 -16.30 -17.06 2.30
C LEU A 67 -16.65 -15.58 2.21
N ARG A 68 -16.03 -14.73 3.05
CA ARG A 68 -16.16 -13.27 2.98
C ARG A 68 -15.45 -12.70 1.75
N THR A 69 -14.27 -13.21 1.40
CA THR A 69 -13.48 -12.75 0.24
C THR A 69 -14.23 -12.99 -1.08
N GLU A 70 -14.92 -14.11 -1.24
CA GLU A 70 -15.78 -14.37 -2.41
C GLU A 70 -16.94 -13.37 -2.52
N TYR A 71 -17.55 -13.01 -1.38
CA TYR A 71 -18.56 -11.96 -1.33
C TYR A 71 -17.97 -10.60 -1.69
N MET A 72 -16.79 -10.29 -1.16
CA MET A 72 -16.10 -9.01 -1.31
C MET A 72 -15.59 -8.77 -2.73
N GLN A 73 -15.10 -9.79 -3.43
CA GLN A 73 -14.70 -9.68 -4.84
C GLN A 73 -15.82 -9.21 -5.76
N ARG A 74 -17.08 -9.37 -5.33
CA ARG A 74 -18.24 -8.84 -6.06
C ARG A 74 -18.55 -7.38 -5.78
N TYR A 75 -18.14 -6.85 -4.61
CA TYR A 75 -18.52 -5.52 -4.13
C TYR A 75 -17.34 -4.55 -4.04
N ASP A 76 -16.11 -5.08 -3.93
CA ASP A 76 -14.88 -4.31 -3.69
C ASP A 76 -14.09 -4.04 -5.00
N LYS A 77 -14.76 -4.14 -6.14
CA LYS A 77 -14.14 -3.78 -7.42
C LYS A 77 -13.93 -2.28 -7.41
N LYS A 78 -12.66 -1.86 -7.33
CA LYS A 78 -12.28 -0.49 -7.64
C LYS A 78 -12.86 -0.18 -9.02
N ASN A 79 -13.86 0.69 -9.07
CA ASN A 79 -14.44 1.06 -10.36
C ASN A 79 -13.52 2.08 -11.00
N PRO A 80 -12.86 1.73 -12.06
CA PRO A 80 -11.91 2.59 -12.75
C PRO A 80 -12.48 3.94 -13.15
N ASN A 81 -13.77 4.04 -13.45
CA ASN A 81 -14.41 5.30 -13.85
C ASN A 81 -14.57 6.32 -12.69
N ILE A 82 -14.34 5.94 -11.43
CA ILE A 82 -14.56 6.83 -10.28
C ILE A 82 -13.37 7.75 -10.03
N ILE A 83 -12.14 7.35 -10.38
CA ILE A 83 -10.95 8.19 -10.19
C ILE A 83 -11.05 9.51 -10.96
N ASN A 84 -11.81 9.55 -12.06
CA ASN A 84 -11.98 10.76 -12.87
C ASN A 84 -13.43 11.30 -12.95
N HIS A 85 -14.46 10.55 -12.49
CA HIS A 85 -15.85 10.99 -12.57
C HIS A 85 -16.69 10.45 -11.40
N PRO A 86 -16.97 11.26 -10.37
CA PRO A 86 -17.71 10.83 -9.18
C PRO A 86 -19.19 10.47 -9.40
N LYS A 87 -19.70 10.58 -10.62
CA LYS A 87 -21.14 10.43 -10.92
C LYS A 87 -21.58 9.07 -11.48
N ALA A 88 -20.68 8.09 -11.67
CA ALA A 88 -21.00 6.85 -12.41
C ALA A 88 -20.98 5.56 -11.56
N SER A 89 -21.21 5.62 -10.25
CA SER A 89 -21.26 4.41 -9.42
C SER A 89 -22.69 3.93 -9.24
N THR A 90 -23.01 2.75 -9.79
CA THR A 90 -24.21 1.97 -9.44
C THR A 90 -23.99 1.08 -8.20
N SER A 91 -22.79 1.11 -7.60
CA SER A 91 -22.47 0.40 -6.36
C SER A 91 -22.81 1.26 -5.15
N ASN A 92 -23.29 0.64 -4.07
CA ASN A 92 -23.56 1.30 -2.79
C ASN A 92 -22.26 1.70 -2.04
N SER A 93 -21.09 1.57 -2.66
CA SER A 93 -19.82 1.89 -2.07
C SER A 93 -19.02 2.88 -2.92
N ILE A 94 -18.34 3.81 -2.26
CA ILE A 94 -17.46 4.82 -2.90
C ILE A 94 -16.10 4.75 -2.24
N HIS A 95 -15.04 4.71 -3.08
CA HIS A 95 -13.66 4.89 -2.64
C HIS A 95 -13.35 6.38 -2.53
N GLU A 96 -12.79 6.80 -1.42
CA GLU A 96 -12.39 8.17 -1.18
C GLU A 96 -10.90 8.25 -0.86
N TYR A 97 -10.25 9.24 -1.44
CA TYR A 97 -8.80 9.38 -1.48
C TYR A 97 -8.34 10.72 -0.92
N ALA A 98 -7.18 10.71 -0.27
CA ALA A 98 -6.33 11.87 -0.03
C ALA A 98 -4.88 11.46 -0.36
N GLN A 99 -4.38 11.87 -1.53
CA GLN A 99 -3.13 11.35 -2.09
C GLN A 99 -2.35 12.39 -2.89
N ILE A 100 -1.04 12.17 -2.98
CA ILE A 100 -0.14 12.86 -3.92
C ILE A 100 0.13 11.94 -5.09
N GLN A 101 0.16 12.50 -6.30
CA GLN A 101 0.38 11.79 -7.55
C GLN A 101 1.57 12.39 -8.29
N ALA A 102 2.42 11.55 -8.86
CA ALA A 102 3.48 11.94 -9.79
C ALA A 102 3.33 11.19 -11.11
N LYS A 103 3.44 11.91 -12.23
CA LYS A 103 3.37 11.34 -13.59
C LYS A 103 4.72 11.46 -14.28
N GLY A 104 5.10 10.43 -15.03
CA GLY A 104 6.40 10.38 -15.71
C GLY A 104 6.76 8.96 -16.10
N LYS A 105 8.07 8.71 -16.20
CA LYS A 105 8.61 7.35 -16.37
C LYS A 105 9.42 6.99 -15.15
N PHE A 106 9.06 5.90 -14.50
CA PHE A 106 9.62 5.51 -13.22
C PHE A 106 9.95 4.01 -13.19
N HIS A 107 11.05 3.68 -12.54
CA HIS A 107 11.40 2.31 -12.17
C HIS A 107 10.99 1.99 -10.74
N GLY A 108 10.32 2.90 -10.04
CA GLY A 108 9.80 2.61 -8.70
C GLY A 108 9.55 3.83 -7.85
N ALA A 109 9.32 3.56 -6.57
CA ALA A 109 9.07 4.59 -5.57
C ALA A 109 9.41 4.11 -4.16
N HIS A 110 9.56 5.08 -3.27
CA HIS A 110 9.80 4.89 -1.86
C HIS A 110 8.97 5.86 -1.03
N ALA A 111 8.60 5.45 0.19
CA ALA A 111 8.14 6.32 1.25
C ALA A 111 8.20 5.64 2.62
N ASP A 112 8.33 6.46 3.66
CA ASP A 112 8.03 6.10 5.03
C ASP A 112 6.58 6.42 5.35
N ILE A 113 5.77 5.40 5.61
CA ILE A 113 4.31 5.47 5.80
C ILE A 113 3.99 5.41 7.28
N ASN A 114 3.45 6.47 7.86
CA ASN A 114 3.05 6.53 9.26
C ASN A 114 1.90 5.54 9.55
N VAL A 115 2.01 4.76 10.62
CA VAL A 115 1.07 3.68 10.95
C VAL A 115 0.14 4.09 12.06
N TRP A 116 -1.16 3.98 11.82
CA TRP A 116 -2.23 4.23 12.77
C TRP A 116 -3.22 3.06 12.86
N LYS A 117 -4.06 3.11 13.87
CA LYS A 117 -5.22 2.22 14.01
C LYS A 117 -6.51 3.07 13.91
N PRO A 118 -6.93 3.45 12.69
CA PRO A 118 -8.14 4.23 12.49
C PRO A 118 -9.41 3.49 12.96
N PHE A 119 -10.39 4.25 13.41
CA PHE A 119 -11.75 3.75 13.57
C PHE A 119 -12.38 3.52 12.19
N VAL A 120 -13.02 2.38 12.00
CA VAL A 120 -13.78 2.00 10.80
C VAL A 120 -15.23 1.75 11.22
N GLN A 121 -16.18 2.47 10.59
CA GLN A 121 -17.58 2.50 11.02
C GLN A 121 -18.27 1.14 10.92
N THR A 122 -18.05 0.42 9.83
CA THR A 122 -18.64 -0.90 9.62
C THR A 122 -17.58 -1.93 9.20
N PRO A 123 -17.78 -3.23 9.47
CA PRO A 123 -16.83 -4.25 9.05
C PRO A 123 -16.55 -4.30 7.55
N LYS A 124 -17.47 -3.81 6.71
CA LYS A 124 -17.36 -3.77 5.24
C LYS A 124 -16.48 -2.63 4.74
N GLU A 125 -16.28 -1.62 5.56
CA GLU A 125 -15.41 -0.50 5.24
C GLU A 125 -13.97 -0.81 5.58
N PHE A 126 -13.05 -0.08 4.97
CA PHE A 126 -11.64 -0.10 5.33
C PHE A 126 -11.06 1.32 5.40
N SER A 127 -9.93 1.42 6.05
CA SER A 127 -9.04 2.56 5.97
C SER A 127 -7.61 2.06 5.75
N LEU A 128 -6.93 2.63 4.78
CA LEU A 128 -5.57 2.25 4.41
C LEU A 128 -4.68 3.46 4.13
N ALA A 129 -3.38 3.20 4.13
CA ALA A 129 -2.36 4.06 3.57
C ALA A 129 -1.38 3.22 2.77
N GLN A 130 -1.14 3.61 1.53
CA GLN A 130 -0.32 2.82 0.62
C GLN A 130 0.34 3.67 -0.45
N MET A 131 1.23 3.02 -1.19
CA MET A 131 1.82 3.47 -2.42
C MET A 131 1.26 2.65 -3.57
N TRP A 132 0.89 3.32 -4.68
CA TRP A 132 0.49 2.72 -5.95
C TRP A 132 1.57 2.99 -6.99
N VAL A 133 2.02 1.94 -7.67
CA VAL A 133 2.94 2.01 -8.80
C VAL A 133 2.20 1.50 -10.02
N MET A 134 1.92 2.36 -10.98
CA MET A 134 0.94 2.09 -12.04
C MET A 134 1.46 2.39 -13.44
N ALA A 135 0.92 1.65 -14.43
CA ALA A 135 1.14 1.91 -15.85
C ALA A 135 -0.07 1.49 -16.69
N GLY A 136 -0.25 2.17 -17.83
CA GLY A 136 -1.28 1.87 -18.82
C GLY A 136 -2.50 2.76 -18.72
N PRO A 137 -3.38 2.67 -19.73
CA PRO A 137 -4.65 3.36 -19.72
C PRO A 137 -5.54 2.79 -18.62
N PHE A 138 -6.45 3.60 -18.13
CA PHE A 138 -7.26 3.29 -16.97
C PHE A 138 -8.09 1.98 -17.09
N SER A 139 -8.64 1.68 -18.28
CA SER A 139 -9.40 0.44 -18.55
C SER A 139 -8.56 -0.84 -18.50
N GLU A 140 -7.23 -0.71 -18.58
CA GLU A 140 -6.28 -1.83 -18.63
C GLU A 140 -5.08 -1.59 -17.70
N VAL A 141 -5.25 -0.69 -16.72
CA VAL A 141 -4.15 -0.32 -15.84
C VAL A 141 -3.57 -1.53 -15.13
N ASN A 142 -2.24 -1.59 -15.12
CA ASN A 142 -1.52 -2.47 -14.22
C ASN A 142 -1.13 -1.70 -12.98
N SER A 143 -1.30 -2.28 -11.81
CA SER A 143 -0.79 -1.72 -10.56
C SER A 143 -0.10 -2.77 -9.70
N VAL A 144 0.89 -2.33 -8.95
CA VAL A 144 1.44 -3.02 -7.78
C VAL A 144 1.39 -2.04 -6.61
N GLU A 145 0.84 -2.49 -5.50
CA GLU A 145 0.47 -1.63 -4.38
C GLU A 145 0.97 -2.24 -3.06
N ALA A 146 1.43 -1.41 -2.13
CA ALA A 146 1.86 -1.85 -0.82
C ALA A 146 1.67 -0.77 0.25
N GLY A 147 1.28 -1.19 1.45
CA GLY A 147 1.05 -0.31 2.58
C GLY A 147 0.41 -1.04 3.76
N TRP A 148 -0.32 -0.31 4.58
CA TRP A 148 -1.08 -0.90 5.67
C TRP A 148 -2.57 -0.60 5.53
N GLN A 149 -3.41 -1.50 6.08
CA GLN A 149 -4.86 -1.33 6.12
C GLN A 149 -5.49 -1.88 7.38
N VAL A 150 -6.59 -1.29 7.78
CA VAL A 150 -7.56 -1.82 8.76
C VAL A 150 -8.81 -2.22 7.98
N TYR A 151 -9.12 -3.53 7.99
CA TYR A 151 -10.23 -4.09 7.23
C TYR A 151 -10.83 -5.30 7.96
N GLN A 152 -11.89 -5.07 8.74
CA GLN A 152 -12.42 -6.08 9.64
C GLN A 152 -13.04 -7.28 8.91
N ASP A 153 -13.82 -7.06 7.85
CA ASP A 153 -14.42 -8.17 7.09
C ASP A 153 -13.35 -9.07 6.46
N ARG A 154 -12.22 -8.48 6.03
CA ARG A 154 -11.13 -9.24 5.43
C ARG A 154 -10.34 -10.06 6.44
N TYR A 155 -10.03 -9.49 7.60
CA TYR A 155 -9.07 -10.07 8.54
C TYR A 155 -9.70 -10.59 9.83
N GLY A 156 -10.95 -10.25 10.11
CA GLY A 156 -11.68 -10.67 11.31
C GLY A 156 -11.32 -9.90 12.58
N ASP A 157 -10.53 -8.83 12.45
CA ASP A 157 -10.17 -7.90 13.53
C ASP A 157 -9.89 -6.49 12.98
N ASP A 158 -9.63 -5.53 13.86
CA ASP A 158 -9.38 -4.13 13.57
C ASP A 158 -7.90 -3.74 13.66
N ASN A 159 -6.97 -4.69 13.62
CA ASN A 159 -5.54 -4.39 13.65
C ASN A 159 -5.04 -3.92 12.29
N PRO A 160 -4.16 -2.91 12.24
CA PRO A 160 -3.49 -2.55 11.01
C PRO A 160 -2.60 -3.71 10.53
N ARG A 161 -2.66 -3.98 9.24
CA ARG A 161 -1.93 -5.08 8.61
C ARG A 161 -1.19 -4.59 7.41
N TYR A 162 0.09 -4.97 7.30
CA TYR A 162 0.81 -4.73 6.06
C TYR A 162 0.27 -5.64 4.98
N PHE A 163 -0.08 -5.06 3.85
CA PHE A 163 -0.67 -5.77 2.73
C PHE A 163 -0.04 -5.33 1.41
N ILE A 164 -0.26 -6.17 0.41
CA ILE A 164 -0.04 -5.86 -0.99
C ILE A 164 -1.33 -6.09 -1.76
N PHE A 165 -1.45 -5.38 -2.87
CA PHE A 165 -2.46 -5.63 -3.88
C PHE A 165 -1.81 -5.48 -5.26
N TRP A 166 -2.35 -6.16 -6.27
CA TRP A 166 -1.95 -5.96 -7.66
C TRP A 166 -3.09 -6.27 -8.61
N THR A 167 -3.06 -5.65 -9.79
CA THR A 167 -3.94 -5.93 -10.91
C THR A 167 -3.18 -5.80 -12.23
N ALA A 168 -3.65 -6.52 -13.26
CA ALA A 168 -3.09 -6.46 -14.60
C ALA A 168 -4.16 -6.14 -15.69
N ASP A 169 -5.38 -5.79 -15.28
CA ASP A 169 -6.53 -5.68 -16.17
C ASP A 169 -7.52 -4.58 -15.79
N GLY A 170 -7.03 -3.44 -15.32
CA GLY A 170 -7.89 -2.30 -14.99
C GLY A 170 -8.81 -2.54 -13.78
N TYR A 171 -8.35 -3.28 -12.80
CA TYR A 171 -9.12 -3.66 -11.59
C TYR A 171 -10.36 -4.53 -11.88
N HIS A 172 -10.48 -5.14 -13.08
CA HIS A 172 -11.52 -6.14 -13.33
C HIS A 172 -11.25 -7.39 -12.49
N SER A 173 -9.99 -7.73 -12.30
CA SER A 173 -9.51 -8.69 -11.31
C SER A 173 -8.37 -8.07 -10.50
N GLY A 174 -8.09 -8.65 -9.36
CA GLY A 174 -6.98 -8.19 -8.50
C GLY A 174 -6.71 -9.19 -7.38
N CYS A 175 -5.56 -9.05 -6.77
CA CYS A 175 -5.13 -9.98 -5.75
C CYS A 175 -4.53 -9.29 -4.55
N TYR A 176 -5.08 -9.61 -3.39
CA TYR A 176 -4.52 -9.22 -2.11
C TYR A 176 -3.53 -10.27 -1.61
N ASN A 177 -2.39 -9.81 -1.11
CA ASN A 177 -1.41 -10.66 -0.41
C ASN A 177 -1.04 -11.92 -1.22
N LEU A 178 -1.29 -13.09 -0.67
CA LEU A 178 -1.07 -14.41 -1.28
C LEU A 178 -2.39 -15.16 -1.52
N ASP A 179 -3.51 -14.44 -1.63
CA ASP A 179 -4.83 -15.06 -1.85
C ASP A 179 -4.96 -15.66 -3.27
N CYS A 180 -4.18 -15.17 -4.21
CA CYS A 180 -3.98 -15.77 -5.52
C CYS A 180 -2.50 -15.83 -5.87
N GLN A 181 -2.19 -16.52 -6.94
CA GLN A 181 -0.83 -16.64 -7.45
C GLN A 181 -0.44 -15.35 -8.19
N GLY A 182 0.85 -15.01 -8.16
CA GLY A 182 1.40 -13.83 -8.86
C GLY A 182 2.55 -13.20 -8.09
N PHE A 183 2.39 -12.91 -6.81
CA PHE A 183 3.49 -12.45 -5.96
C PHE A 183 4.37 -13.62 -5.51
N VAL A 184 5.67 -13.48 -5.61
CA VAL A 184 6.67 -14.47 -5.16
C VAL A 184 7.30 -14.01 -3.85
N PRO A 185 6.84 -14.51 -2.68
CA PRO A 185 7.45 -14.18 -1.40
C PRO A 185 8.81 -14.87 -1.25
N VAL A 186 9.82 -14.16 -0.76
CA VAL A 186 11.16 -14.69 -0.52
C VAL A 186 11.62 -14.52 0.94
N SER A 187 10.97 -13.65 1.69
CA SER A 187 11.32 -13.40 3.09
C SER A 187 10.96 -14.57 3.99
N GLN A 188 11.88 -14.93 4.88
CA GLN A 188 11.64 -15.88 5.98
C GLN A 188 11.14 -15.18 7.25
N LYS A 189 11.12 -13.85 7.27
CA LYS A 189 10.83 -13.04 8.46
C LYS A 189 9.55 -12.22 8.33
N PHE A 190 8.96 -12.16 7.13
CA PHE A 190 7.84 -11.27 6.86
C PHE A 190 6.65 -12.01 6.27
N ALA A 191 5.49 -11.90 6.92
CA ALA A 191 4.23 -12.51 6.50
C ALA A 191 3.27 -11.44 5.98
N LEU A 192 2.89 -11.52 4.71
CA LEU A 192 1.89 -10.63 4.13
C LEU A 192 0.52 -10.83 4.81
N GLY A 193 -0.19 -9.74 5.08
CA GLY A 193 -1.47 -9.75 5.78
C GLY A 193 -1.38 -9.98 7.29
N ALA A 194 -0.17 -10.13 7.86
CA ALA A 194 -0.01 -10.21 9.30
C ALA A 194 -0.17 -8.83 9.96
N ALA A 195 -0.73 -8.83 11.18
CA ALA A 195 -0.85 -7.62 11.97
C ALA A 195 0.52 -7.02 12.30
N VAL A 196 0.62 -5.71 12.16
CA VAL A 196 1.80 -4.96 12.59
C VAL A 196 1.67 -4.59 14.06
N SER A 197 2.81 -4.54 14.75
CA SER A 197 2.90 -4.03 16.12
C SER A 197 3.30 -2.57 16.11
N ASN A 198 3.07 -1.89 17.23
CA ASN A 198 3.47 -0.51 17.43
C ASN A 198 2.81 0.44 16.42
N VAL A 199 1.65 0.93 16.79
CA VAL A 199 0.93 1.98 16.07
C VAL A 199 1.17 3.33 16.73
N SER A 200 1.13 4.37 15.92
CA SER A 200 1.25 5.76 16.39
C SER A 200 0.10 6.15 17.32
N THR A 201 0.39 7.05 18.25
CA THR A 201 -0.58 7.59 19.20
C THR A 201 -0.63 9.10 19.12
N PHE A 202 -1.82 9.65 19.34
CA PHE A 202 -2.04 11.10 19.33
C PHE A 202 -1.22 11.79 20.42
N ASP A 203 -0.50 12.84 20.07
CA ASP A 203 0.48 13.55 20.90
C ASP A 203 1.54 12.63 21.55
N GLY A 204 1.81 11.47 20.96
CA GLY A 204 2.69 10.44 21.51
C GLY A 204 3.68 9.88 20.49
N GLN A 205 4.13 8.66 20.78
CA GLN A 205 5.11 7.97 19.94
C GLN A 205 4.59 7.76 18.52
N GLN A 206 5.44 8.04 17.54
CA GLN A 206 5.13 7.85 16.13
C GLN A 206 5.90 6.65 15.56
N TYR A 207 5.21 5.85 14.76
CA TYR A 207 5.75 4.67 14.09
C TYR A 207 5.47 4.74 12.60
N HIS A 208 6.41 4.33 11.78
CA HIS A 208 6.24 4.29 10.33
C HIS A 208 6.85 3.02 9.73
N ILE A 209 6.41 2.70 8.54
CA ILE A 209 6.87 1.58 7.73
C ILE A 209 7.60 2.14 6.53
N SER A 210 8.88 1.81 6.38
CA SER A 210 9.66 2.13 5.20
C SER A 210 9.33 1.13 4.09
N THR A 211 8.76 1.60 2.99
CA THR A 211 8.31 0.77 1.86
C THR A 211 8.98 1.23 0.57
N THR A 212 9.60 0.30 -0.14
CA THR A 212 10.16 0.54 -1.48
C THR A 212 9.61 -0.49 -2.46
N ILE A 213 9.13 -0.02 -3.61
CA ILE A 213 8.79 -0.86 -4.77
C ILE A 213 9.67 -0.43 -5.92
N TRP A 214 10.39 -1.36 -6.55
CA TRP A 214 11.23 -1.02 -7.70
C TRP A 214 11.33 -2.16 -8.71
N LYS A 215 11.60 -1.80 -9.95
CA LYS A 215 11.81 -2.72 -11.05
C LYS A 215 13.27 -3.15 -11.09
N ASP A 216 13.53 -4.43 -11.01
CA ASP A 216 14.87 -4.98 -11.16
C ASP A 216 15.32 -4.85 -12.63
N PRO A 217 16.45 -4.18 -12.92
CA PRO A 217 16.85 -3.87 -14.29
C PRO A 217 17.17 -5.10 -15.13
N ASN A 218 17.59 -6.22 -14.52
CA ASN A 218 17.98 -7.42 -15.28
C ASN A 218 16.80 -8.35 -15.52
N SER A 219 15.96 -8.59 -14.51
CA SER A 219 14.82 -9.50 -14.60
C SER A 219 13.51 -8.81 -15.02
N GLY A 220 13.43 -7.50 -14.85
CA GLY A 220 12.20 -6.74 -15.01
C GLY A 220 11.17 -6.96 -13.90
N ASN A 221 11.46 -7.81 -12.91
CA ASN A 221 10.56 -8.10 -11.80
C ASN A 221 10.40 -6.87 -10.89
N TRP A 222 9.17 -6.68 -10.37
CA TRP A 222 8.88 -5.60 -9.44
C TRP A 222 9.09 -6.07 -8.01
N TRP A 223 10.18 -5.63 -7.39
CA TRP A 223 10.56 -5.99 -6.04
C TRP A 223 9.89 -5.13 -4.98
N LEU A 224 9.61 -5.75 -3.83
CA LEU A 224 9.07 -5.09 -2.63
C LEU A 224 10.06 -5.25 -1.47
N LYS A 225 10.38 -4.13 -0.82
CA LYS A 225 11.17 -4.07 0.41
C LYS A 225 10.37 -3.42 1.53
N PHE A 226 10.43 -3.99 2.72
CA PHE A 226 9.89 -3.47 3.97
C PHE A 226 11.04 -3.22 4.94
N GLY A 227 11.31 -1.97 5.28
CA GLY A 227 12.53 -1.64 6.00
C GLY A 227 13.76 -2.19 5.28
N ASP A 228 14.54 -3.05 5.92
CA ASP A 228 15.71 -3.70 5.31
C ASP A 228 15.43 -5.10 4.74
N GLU A 229 14.19 -5.60 4.86
CA GLU A 229 13.84 -6.94 4.43
C GLU A 229 13.26 -6.97 3.01
N PHE A 230 13.83 -7.77 2.11
CA PHE A 230 13.22 -8.09 0.82
C PHE A 230 12.03 -9.02 1.05
N VAL A 231 10.82 -8.51 0.84
CA VAL A 231 9.57 -9.27 1.05
C VAL A 231 9.35 -10.29 -0.06
N GLY A 232 9.56 -9.85 -1.30
CA GLY A 232 9.36 -10.64 -2.51
C GLY A 232 9.19 -9.75 -3.73
N TYR A 233 8.59 -10.28 -4.78
CA TYR A 233 8.42 -9.55 -6.04
C TYR A 233 7.21 -10.03 -6.85
N TRP A 234 6.73 -9.17 -7.73
CA TRP A 234 5.80 -9.52 -8.80
C TRP A 234 6.61 -9.77 -10.07
N PRO A 235 6.52 -10.97 -10.68
CA PRO A 235 7.17 -11.28 -11.95
C PRO A 235 6.69 -10.35 -13.08
N SER A 236 7.62 -9.86 -13.88
CA SER A 236 7.32 -8.94 -15.00
C SER A 236 6.36 -9.54 -16.03
N ILE A 237 6.35 -10.86 -16.17
CA ILE A 237 5.47 -11.59 -17.08
C ILE A 237 3.96 -11.44 -16.75
N LEU A 238 3.62 -11.00 -15.54
CA LEU A 238 2.24 -10.72 -15.13
C LEU A 238 1.65 -9.50 -15.85
N PHE A 239 2.50 -8.60 -16.35
CA PHE A 239 2.13 -7.26 -16.77
C PHE A 239 2.40 -7.00 -18.25
N ASN A 240 1.46 -6.31 -18.89
CA ASN A 240 1.65 -5.78 -20.23
C ASN A 240 2.20 -4.34 -20.22
N HIS A 241 1.74 -3.48 -19.33
CA HIS A 241 2.17 -2.08 -19.25
C HIS A 241 3.32 -1.86 -18.26
N LEU A 242 3.26 -2.42 -17.05
CA LEU A 242 4.33 -2.27 -16.05
C LEU A 242 5.66 -2.93 -16.44
N LYS A 243 5.67 -3.84 -17.43
CA LYS A 243 6.92 -4.44 -17.94
C LYS A 243 7.93 -3.39 -18.44
N ASP A 244 7.44 -2.25 -18.96
CA ASP A 244 8.27 -1.18 -19.51
C ASP A 244 8.61 -0.09 -18.48
N GLY A 245 8.03 -0.16 -17.27
CA GLY A 245 8.16 0.82 -16.20
C GLY A 245 6.81 1.39 -15.79
N ALA A 246 6.79 2.17 -14.71
CA ALA A 246 5.60 2.87 -14.26
C ALA A 246 5.45 4.22 -14.96
N THR A 247 4.21 4.62 -15.22
CA THR A 247 3.87 5.94 -15.78
C THR A 247 3.24 6.87 -14.74
N GLU A 248 2.83 6.30 -13.62
CA GLU A 248 2.23 7.04 -12.52
C GLU A 248 2.55 6.39 -11.18
N ILE A 249 2.89 7.22 -10.19
CA ILE A 249 3.06 6.82 -8.79
C ILE A 249 2.12 7.64 -7.95
N GLN A 250 1.46 7.00 -6.98
CA GLN A 250 0.60 7.68 -6.02
C GLN A 250 0.97 7.25 -4.59
N TRP A 251 0.83 8.17 -3.63
CA TRP A 251 1.02 7.93 -2.20
C TRP A 251 -0.12 8.57 -1.43
N GLY A 252 -0.72 7.87 -0.48
CA GLY A 252 -1.77 8.49 0.33
C GLY A 252 -2.66 7.51 1.06
N GLY A 253 -3.77 8.05 1.55
CA GLY A 253 -4.84 7.32 2.21
C GLY A 253 -6.02 7.05 1.30
N GLU A 254 -6.71 5.97 1.58
CA GLU A 254 -7.96 5.56 0.95
C GLU A 254 -8.90 4.98 2.00
N ILE A 255 -10.17 5.30 1.89
CA ILE A 255 -11.25 4.63 2.61
C ILE A 255 -12.29 4.12 1.62
N ILE A 256 -13.08 3.15 2.03
CA ILE A 256 -14.32 2.81 1.37
C ILE A 256 -15.49 3.29 2.22
N ASN A 257 -16.40 4.03 1.60
CA ASN A 257 -17.63 4.54 2.20
C ASN A 257 -18.80 3.71 1.67
N PHE A 258 -19.40 2.89 2.50
CA PHE A 258 -20.66 2.24 2.18
C PHE A 258 -21.80 3.18 2.52
N LYS A 259 -22.48 3.70 1.49
CA LYS A 259 -23.64 4.57 1.64
C LYS A 259 -24.87 3.78 2.13
N ASP A 260 -24.90 3.48 3.43
CA ASP A 260 -26.06 2.92 4.10
C ASP A 260 -26.98 4.06 4.63
N GLY A 261 -27.28 5.04 3.76
CA GLY A 261 -28.12 6.19 4.12
C GLY A 261 -27.70 7.51 3.46
N ALA A 262 -28.24 8.62 3.96
CA ALA A 262 -28.00 9.96 3.44
C ALA A 262 -26.69 10.61 3.98
N LEU A 263 -26.08 10.02 5.01
CA LEU A 263 -24.93 10.60 5.70
C LEU A 263 -23.64 9.93 5.28
N HIS A 264 -22.58 10.73 5.23
CA HIS A 264 -21.22 10.23 5.03
C HIS A 264 -20.77 9.31 6.18
N THR A 265 -19.87 8.37 5.90
CA THR A 265 -19.27 7.49 6.92
C THR A 265 -18.45 8.27 7.95
N THR A 266 -18.36 7.73 9.18
CA THR A 266 -17.41 8.17 10.21
C THR A 266 -16.10 7.38 10.20
N THR A 267 -15.87 6.56 9.18
CA THR A 267 -14.59 5.87 8.99
C THR A 267 -13.48 6.91 8.86
N ARG A 268 -12.46 6.76 9.70
CA ARG A 268 -11.34 7.70 9.78
C ARG A 268 -10.26 7.33 8.76
N MET A 269 -9.66 8.34 8.15
CA MET A 269 -8.46 8.15 7.33
C MET A 269 -7.21 8.50 8.14
N GLY A 270 -6.22 7.62 8.13
CA GLY A 270 -4.99 7.81 8.89
C GLY A 270 -5.23 7.88 10.40
N SER A 271 -4.82 8.97 11.04
CA SER A 271 -5.05 9.22 12.47
C SER A 271 -6.51 9.61 12.78
N GLY A 272 -7.30 9.98 11.78
CA GLY A 272 -8.62 10.58 11.94
C GLY A 272 -8.60 12.09 12.16
N HIS A 273 -7.43 12.71 12.07
CA HIS A 273 -7.26 14.17 12.17
C HIS A 273 -6.89 14.74 10.82
N PHE A 274 -7.35 15.96 10.53
CA PHE A 274 -6.99 16.70 9.33
C PHE A 274 -5.49 17.04 9.28
N ALA A 275 -4.96 17.22 8.07
CA ALA A 275 -3.55 17.48 7.82
C ALA A 275 -2.98 18.69 8.57
N GLU A 276 -3.80 19.71 8.84
CA GLU A 276 -3.43 20.92 9.59
C GLU A 276 -3.04 20.63 11.04
N SER A 277 -3.45 19.49 11.60
CA SER A 277 -3.07 19.09 12.95
C SER A 277 -1.56 18.82 13.08
N GLY A 278 -0.88 18.51 11.99
CA GLY A 278 0.56 18.38 11.92
C GLY A 278 1.14 17.17 12.65
N TYR A 279 2.44 17.25 12.98
CA TYR A 279 3.21 16.16 13.55
C TYR A 279 2.62 15.65 14.88
N GLN A 280 2.69 14.34 15.11
CA GLN A 280 2.11 13.57 16.23
C GLN A 280 0.57 13.55 16.27
N LYS A 281 -0.13 14.29 15.43
CA LYS A 281 -1.59 14.41 15.44
C LYS A 281 -2.19 13.91 14.12
N ALA A 282 -1.72 14.41 12.99
CA ALA A 282 -2.10 13.92 11.67
C ALA A 282 -1.21 12.78 11.21
N SER A 283 -1.75 11.90 10.38
CA SER A 283 -0.94 10.91 9.64
C SER A 283 -0.03 11.58 8.62
N TYR A 284 1.09 10.93 8.31
CA TYR A 284 2.05 11.46 7.33
C TYR A 284 2.66 10.38 6.44
N PHE A 285 3.10 10.81 5.28
CA PHE A 285 4.17 10.19 4.50
C PHE A 285 5.39 11.09 4.57
N LYS A 286 6.56 10.53 4.71
CA LYS A 286 7.84 11.25 4.64
C LYS A 286 8.82 10.50 3.76
N ASP A 287 9.93 11.14 3.41
CA ASP A 287 10.95 10.56 2.54
C ASP A 287 10.32 10.03 1.22
N VAL A 288 9.38 10.84 0.67
CA VAL A 288 8.64 10.49 -0.54
C VAL A 288 9.56 10.66 -1.74
N GLU A 289 9.86 9.55 -2.42
CA GLU A 289 10.80 9.52 -3.53
C GLU A 289 10.27 8.70 -4.70
N ILE A 290 10.65 9.10 -5.91
CA ILE A 290 10.55 8.28 -7.13
C ILE A 290 11.92 7.62 -7.37
N ILE A 291 11.91 6.50 -8.09
CA ILE A 291 13.10 5.88 -8.67
C ILE A 291 13.01 6.09 -10.17
N ASP A 292 13.96 6.83 -10.72
CA ASP A 292 13.97 7.19 -12.14
C ASP A 292 14.42 6.04 -13.05
N GLU A 293 14.39 6.24 -14.36
CA GLU A 293 14.82 5.25 -15.38
C GLU A 293 16.31 4.87 -15.28
N ARG A 294 17.12 5.58 -14.47
CA ARG A 294 18.53 5.27 -14.20
C ARG A 294 18.71 4.55 -12.87
N ASP A 295 17.61 4.11 -12.24
CA ASP A 295 17.57 3.49 -10.93
C ASP A 295 18.14 4.39 -9.80
N ILE A 296 17.84 5.69 -9.88
CA ILE A 296 18.29 6.68 -8.88
C ILE A 296 17.07 7.21 -8.11
N HIS A 297 17.17 7.21 -6.77
CA HIS A 297 16.23 7.86 -5.89
C HIS A 297 16.27 9.38 -6.05
N SER A 298 15.12 10.01 -6.20
CA SER A 298 14.98 11.47 -6.24
C SER A 298 13.61 11.91 -5.74
N SER A 299 13.52 13.14 -5.26
CA SER A 299 12.23 13.75 -4.93
C SER A 299 11.37 13.89 -6.18
N PRO A 300 10.05 13.64 -6.12
CA PRO A 300 9.16 13.92 -7.23
C PRO A 300 9.20 15.42 -7.56
N LYS A 301 9.49 15.74 -8.82
CA LYS A 301 9.65 17.15 -9.27
C LYS A 301 8.34 17.92 -9.26
N GLU A 302 7.25 17.22 -9.58
CA GLU A 302 5.90 17.76 -9.59
C GLU A 302 4.98 16.72 -8.96
N GLY A 303 4.35 17.08 -7.86
CA GLY A 303 3.34 16.26 -7.19
C GLY A 303 2.00 16.99 -7.17
N TYR A 304 0.96 16.33 -7.66
CA TYR A 304 -0.40 16.85 -7.62
C TYR A 304 -1.13 16.25 -6.42
N SER A 305 -1.71 17.10 -5.58
CA SER A 305 -2.62 16.66 -4.53
C SER A 305 -3.98 16.31 -5.16
N TYR A 306 -4.51 15.16 -4.79
CA TYR A 306 -5.84 14.70 -5.20
C TYR A 306 -6.65 14.30 -3.98
N MET A 307 -7.82 14.89 -3.84
CA MET A 307 -8.78 14.60 -2.77
C MET A 307 -10.16 14.43 -3.39
N THR A 308 -10.84 13.35 -3.06
CA THR A 308 -12.21 13.12 -3.54
C THR A 308 -13.23 13.92 -2.74
N GLN A 309 -12.95 14.11 -1.44
CA GLN A 309 -13.85 14.80 -0.52
C GLN A 309 -13.04 15.56 0.54
N GLU A 310 -12.57 16.76 0.17
CA GLU A 310 -11.65 17.58 0.98
C GLU A 310 -12.21 17.93 2.36
N SER A 311 -13.53 18.15 2.45
CA SER A 311 -14.20 18.43 3.71
C SER A 311 -14.24 17.26 4.71
N CYS A 312 -13.97 16.03 4.22
CA CYS A 312 -13.92 14.80 5.02
C CYS A 312 -12.47 14.35 5.27
N TYR A 313 -11.62 14.46 4.24
CA TYR A 313 -10.23 14.02 4.24
C TYR A 313 -9.41 14.95 3.37
N ASN A 314 -8.35 15.49 3.95
CA ASN A 314 -7.51 16.45 3.26
C ASN A 314 -6.02 16.11 3.31
N ILE A 315 -5.22 16.91 2.60
CA ILE A 315 -3.78 16.72 2.49
C ILE A 315 -3.06 18.07 2.58
N ARG A 316 -1.85 18.05 3.14
CA ARG A 316 -0.96 19.20 3.18
C ARG A 316 0.48 18.76 3.01
N SER A 317 1.08 19.12 1.88
CA SER A 317 2.45 18.76 1.54
C SER A 317 3.47 19.79 1.96
N GLY A 318 4.71 19.36 2.11
CA GLY A 318 5.85 20.22 2.44
C GLY A 318 7.19 19.54 2.12
N TYR A 319 8.27 20.27 2.41
CA TYR A 319 9.63 19.78 2.36
C TYR A 319 10.36 20.15 3.65
N ALA A 320 11.12 19.21 4.19
CA ALA A 320 12.00 19.44 5.34
C ALA A 320 13.33 18.71 5.12
N LYS A 321 14.44 19.31 5.52
CA LYS A 321 15.78 18.73 5.30
C LYS A 321 15.93 17.30 5.85
N VAL A 322 15.29 17.01 6.98
CA VAL A 322 15.37 15.69 7.66
C VAL A 322 14.36 14.69 7.11
N TRP A 323 13.21 15.18 6.64
CA TRP A 323 12.10 14.33 6.16
C TRP A 323 12.01 14.22 4.64
N GLY A 324 12.83 14.97 3.90
CA GLY A 324 12.68 15.07 2.46
C GLY A 324 11.34 15.71 2.07
N VAL A 325 10.76 15.25 0.97
CA VAL A 325 9.37 15.54 0.62
C VAL A 325 8.45 14.76 1.55
N TYR A 326 7.49 15.46 2.14
CA TYR A 326 6.51 14.86 3.03
C TYR A 326 5.13 15.47 2.81
N PHE A 327 4.12 14.80 3.33
CA PHE A 327 2.79 15.36 3.46
C PHE A 327 2.06 14.78 4.66
N TYR A 328 1.24 15.60 5.29
CA TYR A 328 0.22 15.17 6.24
C TYR A 328 -1.08 14.90 5.49
N TYR A 329 -1.86 13.93 5.96
CA TYR A 329 -3.13 13.57 5.36
C TYR A 329 -4.07 12.96 6.39
N GLY A 330 -5.37 12.96 6.10
CA GLY A 330 -6.37 12.26 6.86
C GLY A 330 -7.62 13.10 7.14
N GLY A 331 -8.40 12.62 8.07
CA GLY A 331 -9.61 13.29 8.53
C GLY A 331 -10.59 12.33 9.23
N PRO A 332 -11.59 12.90 9.92
CA PRO A 332 -12.51 12.13 10.75
C PRO A 332 -13.65 11.44 9.97
N GLY A 333 -13.73 11.64 8.65
CA GLY A 333 -14.94 11.34 7.89
C GLY A 333 -16.03 12.34 8.20
N ARG A 334 -17.25 11.87 8.43
CA ARG A 334 -18.39 12.73 8.73
C ARG A 334 -18.11 13.73 9.85
N ASN A 335 -18.36 15.00 9.54
CA ASN A 335 -18.20 16.12 10.45
C ASN A 335 -19.19 17.24 10.08
N LEU A 336 -19.08 18.43 10.69
CA LEU A 336 -19.99 19.55 10.42
C LEU A 336 -20.02 19.99 8.94
N ASN A 337 -18.87 19.88 8.24
CA ASN A 337 -18.67 20.29 6.85
C ASN A 337 -18.76 19.11 5.86
N CYS A 338 -18.82 17.88 6.37
CA CYS A 338 -18.90 16.62 5.62
C CYS A 338 -20.09 15.80 6.16
N LYS A 339 -21.24 15.91 5.49
CA LYS A 339 -22.51 15.30 5.92
C LYS A 339 -22.87 14.08 5.10
#